data_4adea391c84437b2ec1f3b44fcd58e76
#
_entry.id   4adea391c84437b2ec1f3b44fcd58e76
#
_cell.length_a   1.000
_cell.length_b   1.000
_cell.length_c   1.000
_cell.angle_alpha   90.00
_cell.angle_beta   90.00
_cell.angle_gamma   90.00
#
_symmetry.space_group_name_H-M   'P 1'
#
loop_
_entity.id
_entity.type
_entity.pdbx_description
1 polymer ?
#
loop_
_entity_poly.entity_id
_entity_poly.type
_entity_poly.pdbx_seq_one_letter_code
_entity_poly.pdbx_strand_id
1 'polypeptide(L)'
;MYERLTDIFSAAAIRIVGAADAAHTHPHDVTDLLRCGFCGALGDDPKPERSTPTHYVWVEDDPKKRCGEEGRALWCSAPQPASADGSPECRLRLEVNDVTERFARGTQLLLAQTKVGKLLVIAAPSGSEAAGLVRRVFACGTDGMAEGEVRPVQLSNQKLDLPLLSILAREFGLTLDDGSECERRGSILDEAFPSADHFPSAPEFSRFVREQCGADVDLLGHPDEALVALQEEEERFSAAIEPRLLRQALRRKFAGERSLQLEKMTAWQFDDILEATSSTLSSLKTRSGCALPHHVAHILSERGVSYTERGDADDAQPAGFILSVADGMSEADHPAERFLASKPELKDDWRKVFTDIEDIRVKYLLTLDCSISEASLEDMTAAGVRLVVPQPYRQTYPASLQRRIITFADFIEEVLEFQKNLPDADRRPR
;
A
#
# COMPACT_ATOMS: atom_id res chain seq x y z
N MET A 1 -7.58 -1.39 17.41
CA MET A 1 -6.52 -1.77 16.44
C MET A 1 -6.89 -3.13 15.88
N TYR A 2 -7.00 -3.25 14.56
CA TYR A 2 -7.29 -4.55 13.94
C TYR A 2 -6.03 -5.41 14.00
N GLU A 3 -6.10 -6.52 14.72
CA GLU A 3 -4.94 -7.40 14.88
C GLU A 3 -5.02 -8.65 13.99
N ARG A 4 -6.21 -8.95 13.44
CA ARG A 4 -6.50 -10.20 12.71
C ARG A 4 -7.42 -9.94 11.52
N LEU A 5 -7.36 -10.77 10.49
CA LEU A 5 -8.34 -10.72 9.39
C LEU A 5 -9.79 -10.84 9.90
N THR A 6 -9.99 -11.62 10.96
CA THR A 6 -11.29 -11.77 11.64
C THR A 6 -11.76 -10.51 12.37
N ASP A 7 -10.90 -9.54 12.61
CA ASP A 7 -11.30 -8.25 13.19
C ASP A 7 -11.86 -7.32 12.12
N ILE A 8 -11.39 -7.45 10.89
CA ILE A 8 -11.76 -6.62 9.73
C ILE A 8 -12.95 -7.24 9.00
N PHE A 9 -12.87 -8.54 8.69
CA PHE A 9 -13.84 -9.22 7.85
C PHE A 9 -14.74 -10.16 8.66
N SER A 10 -16.00 -10.20 8.27
CA SER A 10 -16.99 -11.19 8.79
C SER A 10 -17.01 -12.47 7.96
N ALA A 11 -16.74 -12.36 6.66
CA ALA A 11 -16.73 -13.49 5.73
C ALA A 11 -15.79 -13.21 4.56
N ALA A 12 -15.25 -14.28 3.96
CA ALA A 12 -14.52 -14.19 2.70
C ALA A 12 -14.73 -15.46 1.87
N ALA A 13 -14.68 -15.30 0.53
CA ALA A 13 -14.79 -16.38 -0.43
C ALA A 13 -13.87 -16.13 -1.63
N ILE A 14 -13.39 -17.21 -2.23
CA ILE A 14 -12.59 -17.18 -3.46
C ILE A 14 -13.36 -17.84 -4.59
N ARG A 15 -13.28 -17.28 -5.80
CA ARG A 15 -13.93 -17.78 -7.02
C ARG A 15 -12.96 -17.70 -8.19
N ILE A 16 -13.10 -18.64 -9.13
CA ILE A 16 -12.46 -18.57 -10.45
C ILE A 16 -13.54 -18.20 -11.47
N VAL A 17 -13.34 -17.12 -12.22
CA VAL A 17 -14.25 -16.65 -13.25
C VAL A 17 -14.36 -17.69 -14.37
N GLY A 18 -15.57 -18.12 -14.67
CA GLY A 18 -15.87 -19.08 -15.73
C GLY A 18 -16.06 -18.42 -17.10
N ALA A 19 -16.16 -19.26 -18.15
CA ALA A 19 -16.38 -18.79 -19.50
C ALA A 19 -17.71 -18.04 -19.68
N ALA A 20 -18.74 -18.41 -18.93
CA ALA A 20 -20.06 -17.74 -18.97
C ALA A 20 -20.02 -16.34 -18.36
N ASP A 21 -19.21 -16.13 -17.34
CA ASP A 21 -19.04 -14.83 -16.68
C ASP A 21 -18.24 -13.86 -17.57
N ALA A 22 -17.21 -14.38 -18.27
CA ALA A 22 -16.35 -13.60 -19.16
C ALA A 22 -17.02 -13.20 -20.48
N ALA A 23 -18.14 -13.83 -20.85
CA ALA A 23 -18.80 -13.60 -22.13
C ALA A 23 -19.72 -12.35 -22.15
N HIS A 24 -19.78 -11.55 -21.11
CA HIS A 24 -20.66 -10.37 -20.94
C HIS A 24 -22.16 -10.62 -21.17
N THR A 25 -22.58 -11.87 -21.28
CA THR A 25 -23.97 -12.28 -21.55
C THR A 25 -24.84 -12.33 -20.31
N HIS A 26 -24.22 -12.35 -19.13
CA HIS A 26 -24.91 -12.29 -17.84
C HIS A 26 -24.25 -11.24 -16.96
N PRO A 27 -25.02 -10.53 -16.13
CA PRO A 27 -24.45 -9.71 -15.07
C PRO A 27 -23.52 -10.59 -14.24
N HIS A 28 -22.42 -10.02 -13.74
CA HIS A 28 -21.40 -10.71 -12.92
C HIS A 28 -22.03 -11.21 -11.60
N ASP A 29 -22.91 -12.18 -11.71
CA ASP A 29 -23.65 -12.74 -10.57
C ASP A 29 -22.78 -13.79 -9.87
N VAL A 30 -22.64 -13.67 -8.55
CA VAL A 30 -21.95 -14.64 -7.70
C VAL A 30 -22.99 -15.32 -6.81
N THR A 31 -23.11 -16.63 -6.95
CA THR A 31 -24.00 -17.49 -6.14
C THR A 31 -23.23 -18.13 -4.99
N ASP A 32 -23.91 -18.89 -4.13
CA ASP A 32 -23.33 -19.69 -3.03
C ASP A 32 -22.59 -18.91 -1.92
N LEU A 33 -22.62 -17.58 -1.93
CA LEU A 33 -21.95 -16.75 -0.91
C LEU A 33 -22.56 -16.93 0.50
N LEU A 34 -23.85 -17.26 0.61
CA LEU A 34 -24.47 -17.55 1.91
C LEU A 34 -23.80 -18.74 2.59
N ARG A 35 -23.42 -19.77 1.84
CA ARG A 35 -22.68 -20.94 2.36
C ARG A 35 -21.26 -20.57 2.79
N CYS A 36 -20.75 -19.45 2.32
CA CYS A 36 -19.43 -18.90 2.68
C CYS A 36 -19.51 -17.96 3.89
N GLY A 37 -20.65 -17.84 4.56
CA GLY A 37 -20.80 -17.04 5.77
C GLY A 37 -21.09 -15.56 5.54
N PHE A 38 -21.41 -15.14 4.30
CA PHE A 38 -21.88 -13.78 4.00
C PHE A 38 -23.28 -13.58 4.57
N CYS A 39 -23.35 -13.44 5.88
CA CYS A 39 -24.60 -13.33 6.62
C CYS A 39 -24.98 -11.86 6.87
N GLY A 40 -26.31 -11.58 6.95
CA GLY A 40 -26.81 -10.28 7.40
C GLY A 40 -27.00 -9.23 6.32
N ALA A 41 -26.66 -9.51 5.06
CA ALA A 41 -27.02 -8.65 3.94
C ALA A 41 -28.54 -8.65 3.68
N LEU A 42 -29.20 -9.74 3.96
CA LEU A 42 -30.64 -9.91 3.93
C LEU A 42 -31.09 -9.99 5.39
N GLY A 43 -31.46 -8.88 6.03
CA GLY A 43 -32.21 -8.93 7.28
C GLY A 43 -33.50 -9.74 7.07
N ASP A 44 -34.21 -10.06 8.16
CA ASP A 44 -35.51 -10.78 8.15
C ASP A 44 -36.61 -10.11 7.28
N ASP A 45 -36.30 -9.01 6.63
CA ASP A 45 -37.19 -8.23 5.78
C ASP A 45 -36.98 -8.62 4.30
N PRO A 46 -37.99 -9.18 3.61
CA PRO A 46 -37.90 -9.68 2.24
C PRO A 46 -37.88 -8.55 1.20
N LYS A 47 -37.01 -7.55 1.34
CA LYS A 47 -36.79 -6.58 0.27
C LYS A 47 -36.12 -7.29 -0.90
N PRO A 48 -36.65 -7.17 -2.13
CA PRO A 48 -36.18 -7.95 -3.28
C PRO A 48 -34.76 -7.60 -3.73
N GLU A 49 -34.23 -6.47 -3.36
CA GLU A 49 -32.87 -6.05 -3.71
C GLU A 49 -32.26 -5.17 -2.61
N ARG A 50 -31.05 -5.52 -2.18
CA ARG A 50 -30.27 -4.71 -1.23
C ARG A 50 -28.93 -4.34 -1.83
N SER A 51 -28.67 -3.05 -1.87
CA SER A 51 -27.41 -2.47 -2.35
C SER A 51 -26.37 -2.41 -1.23
N THR A 52 -25.16 -2.89 -1.52
CA THR A 52 -24.03 -2.90 -0.59
C THR A 52 -22.91 -2.05 -1.15
N PRO A 53 -22.36 -1.09 -0.38
CA PRO A 53 -21.16 -0.36 -0.79
C PRO A 53 -20.00 -1.35 -1.03
N THR A 54 -19.35 -1.22 -2.17
CA THR A 54 -18.34 -2.18 -2.62
C THR A 54 -17.12 -1.44 -3.12
N HIS A 55 -15.95 -1.90 -2.68
CA HIS A 55 -14.67 -1.47 -3.23
C HIS A 55 -14.16 -2.55 -4.16
N TYR A 56 -13.94 -2.20 -5.43
CA TYR A 56 -13.42 -3.08 -6.47
C TYR A 56 -11.96 -2.79 -6.69
N VAL A 57 -11.13 -3.83 -6.77
CA VAL A 57 -9.68 -3.70 -6.97
C VAL A 57 -9.22 -4.70 -8.03
N TRP A 58 -8.55 -4.20 -9.05
CA TRP A 58 -7.80 -5.01 -10.01
C TRP A 58 -6.33 -5.00 -9.63
N VAL A 59 -5.78 -6.17 -9.29
CA VAL A 59 -4.37 -6.34 -8.96
C VAL A 59 -3.67 -7.10 -10.07
N GLU A 60 -2.59 -6.53 -10.59
CA GLU A 60 -1.81 -7.11 -11.68
C GLU A 60 -0.32 -6.97 -11.36
N ASP A 61 0.53 -7.81 -11.98
CA ASP A 61 1.97 -7.80 -11.77
C ASP A 61 2.59 -6.46 -12.21
N ASP A 62 2.08 -5.86 -13.29
CA ASP A 62 2.41 -4.49 -13.69
C ASP A 62 1.65 -3.47 -12.85
N PRO A 63 2.32 -2.72 -11.95
CA PRO A 63 1.66 -1.73 -11.09
C PRO A 63 0.88 -0.65 -11.85
N LYS A 64 1.28 -0.34 -13.10
CA LYS A 64 0.59 0.67 -13.94
C LYS A 64 -0.79 0.24 -14.41
N LYS A 65 -1.05 -1.06 -14.37
CA LYS A 65 -2.33 -1.63 -14.78
C LYS A 65 -3.28 -1.90 -13.62
N ARG A 66 -2.81 -1.68 -12.39
CA ARG A 66 -3.65 -1.79 -11.19
C ARG A 66 -4.64 -0.64 -11.16
N CYS A 67 -5.85 -0.92 -10.73
CA CYS A 67 -6.87 0.10 -10.52
C CYS A 67 -7.81 -0.31 -9.38
N GLY A 68 -8.39 0.70 -8.74
CA GLY A 68 -9.43 0.51 -7.74
C GLY A 68 -10.58 1.46 -7.99
N GLU A 69 -11.80 1.03 -7.70
CA GLU A 69 -13.02 1.81 -7.91
C GLU A 69 -14.03 1.56 -6.80
N GLU A 70 -14.62 2.64 -6.30
CA GLU A 70 -15.74 2.56 -5.36
C GLU A 70 -17.04 2.44 -6.15
N GLY A 71 -17.89 1.51 -5.76
CA GLY A 71 -19.16 1.26 -6.42
C GLY A 71 -20.12 0.52 -5.50
N ARG A 72 -21.04 -0.22 -6.08
CA ARG A 72 -22.06 -0.97 -5.34
C ARG A 72 -22.20 -2.38 -5.89
N ALA A 73 -22.62 -3.29 -5.03
CA ALA A 73 -23.09 -4.61 -5.44
C ALA A 73 -24.53 -4.80 -4.95
N LEU A 74 -25.32 -5.56 -5.69
CA LEU A 74 -26.74 -5.80 -5.40
C LEU A 74 -26.95 -7.24 -4.96
N TRP A 75 -27.49 -7.41 -3.77
CA TRP A 75 -28.02 -8.69 -3.34
C TRP A 75 -29.42 -8.88 -3.92
N CYS A 76 -29.61 -9.94 -4.69
CA CYS A 76 -30.89 -10.28 -5.33
C CYS A 76 -31.35 -11.64 -4.83
N SER A 77 -32.63 -11.74 -4.47
CA SER A 77 -33.27 -13.04 -4.23
C SER A 77 -33.53 -13.73 -5.56
N ALA A 78 -33.15 -14.99 -5.72
CA ALA A 78 -33.46 -15.72 -6.94
C ALA A 78 -34.97 -16.03 -7.02
N PRO A 79 -35.58 -15.81 -8.19
CA PRO A 79 -37.03 -16.08 -8.36
C PRO A 79 -37.38 -17.57 -8.53
N GLN A 80 -36.46 -18.49 -8.38
CA GLN A 80 -36.69 -19.94 -8.61
C GLN A 80 -36.42 -20.84 -7.40
N PRO A 81 -36.96 -22.06 -7.42
CA PRO A 81 -37.16 -22.83 -6.20
C PRO A 81 -35.86 -23.16 -5.51
N ALA A 82 -35.95 -23.12 -4.21
CA ALA A 82 -35.02 -23.55 -3.22
C ALA A 82 -34.03 -24.62 -3.72
N SER A 83 -32.76 -24.49 -3.38
CA SER A 83 -31.82 -25.59 -3.31
C SER A 83 -32.50 -26.79 -2.67
N ALA A 84 -32.00 -28.00 -2.90
CA ALA A 84 -32.63 -29.26 -2.41
C ALA A 84 -32.95 -29.29 -0.92
N ASP A 85 -32.46 -28.31 -0.13
CA ASP A 85 -32.70 -28.10 1.29
C ASP A 85 -33.69 -26.96 1.62
N GLY A 86 -34.36 -26.36 0.61
CA GLY A 86 -35.42 -25.38 0.82
C GLY A 86 -34.99 -23.95 1.16
N SER A 87 -33.67 -23.66 1.18
CA SER A 87 -33.14 -22.30 1.46
C SER A 87 -33.26 -21.38 0.24
N PRO A 88 -33.60 -20.09 0.41
CA PRO A 88 -33.64 -19.14 -0.69
C PRO A 88 -32.22 -18.96 -1.29
N GLU A 89 -32.12 -19.10 -2.59
CA GLU A 89 -30.88 -18.82 -3.31
C GLU A 89 -30.70 -17.31 -3.41
N CYS A 90 -29.59 -16.81 -2.88
CA CYS A 90 -29.18 -15.41 -2.99
C CYS A 90 -28.05 -15.26 -3.98
N ARG A 91 -28.15 -14.21 -4.81
CA ARG A 91 -27.12 -13.83 -5.76
C ARG A 91 -26.58 -12.46 -5.43
N LEU A 92 -25.28 -12.32 -5.50
CA LEU A 92 -24.62 -11.03 -5.47
C LEU A 92 -24.31 -10.61 -6.90
N ARG A 93 -24.92 -9.53 -7.35
CA ARG A 93 -24.66 -8.91 -8.64
C ARG A 93 -23.63 -7.81 -8.48
N LEU A 94 -22.46 -7.96 -9.11
CA LEU A 94 -21.42 -6.95 -9.14
C LEU A 94 -21.76 -5.88 -10.17
N GLU A 95 -21.46 -4.62 -9.86
CA GLU A 95 -21.64 -3.49 -10.75
C GLU A 95 -20.65 -3.56 -11.92
N VAL A 96 -21.06 -3.12 -13.10
CA VAL A 96 -20.19 -2.99 -14.28
C VAL A 96 -19.33 -1.74 -14.10
N ASN A 97 -18.02 -1.91 -14.05
CA ASN A 97 -17.04 -0.86 -13.85
C ASN A 97 -15.69 -1.26 -14.48
N ASP A 98 -14.69 -0.38 -14.42
CA ASP A 98 -13.37 -0.60 -15.03
C ASP A 98 -12.66 -1.87 -14.50
N VAL A 99 -12.97 -2.33 -13.31
CA VAL A 99 -12.43 -3.57 -12.72
C VAL A 99 -13.16 -4.80 -13.26
N THR A 100 -14.51 -4.78 -13.24
CA THR A 100 -15.31 -5.92 -13.68
C THR A 100 -15.27 -6.14 -15.19
N GLU A 101 -15.06 -5.09 -15.99
CA GLU A 101 -14.85 -5.19 -17.44
C GLU A 101 -13.56 -5.94 -17.82
N ARG A 102 -12.60 -6.02 -16.90
CA ARG A 102 -11.34 -6.78 -17.10
C ARG A 102 -11.48 -8.26 -16.77
N PHE A 103 -12.62 -8.70 -16.27
CA PHE A 103 -12.79 -10.12 -15.92
C PHE A 103 -12.70 -10.98 -17.19
N ALA A 104 -11.73 -11.86 -17.18
CA ALA A 104 -11.53 -12.86 -18.21
C ALA A 104 -11.67 -14.26 -17.60
N ARG A 105 -11.86 -15.26 -18.46
CA ARG A 105 -11.87 -16.66 -18.03
C ARG A 105 -10.61 -16.98 -17.23
N GLY A 106 -10.77 -17.56 -16.06
CA GLY A 106 -9.66 -17.89 -15.17
C GLY A 106 -9.27 -16.76 -14.21
N THR A 107 -9.83 -15.53 -14.32
CA THR A 107 -9.59 -14.48 -13.33
C THR A 107 -9.94 -15.00 -11.94
N GLN A 108 -9.04 -14.78 -11.00
CA GLN A 108 -9.27 -15.10 -9.59
C GLN A 108 -9.99 -13.91 -8.92
N LEU A 109 -11.12 -14.17 -8.31
CA LEU A 109 -11.86 -13.20 -7.50
C LEU A 109 -11.78 -13.60 -6.03
N LEU A 110 -11.39 -12.66 -5.18
CA LEU A 110 -11.61 -12.74 -3.75
C LEU A 110 -12.71 -11.76 -3.38
N LEU A 111 -13.73 -12.25 -2.70
CA LEU A 111 -14.80 -11.44 -2.12
C LEU A 111 -14.63 -11.48 -0.60
N ALA A 112 -14.66 -10.31 0.06
CA ALA A 112 -14.58 -10.25 1.51
C ALA A 112 -15.57 -9.21 2.04
N GLN A 113 -16.34 -9.58 3.05
CA GLN A 113 -17.30 -8.70 3.69
C GLN A 113 -16.69 -8.15 4.97
N THR A 114 -16.61 -6.84 5.11
CA THR A 114 -16.17 -6.22 6.35
C THR A 114 -17.26 -6.31 7.44
N LYS A 115 -16.87 -6.22 8.70
CA LYS A 115 -17.82 -6.19 9.83
C LYS A 115 -18.77 -4.99 9.81
N VAL A 116 -18.37 -3.90 9.13
CA VAL A 116 -19.24 -2.72 8.93
C VAL A 116 -20.17 -2.85 7.72
N GLY A 117 -20.16 -4.02 7.04
CA GLY A 117 -21.08 -4.31 5.94
C GLY A 117 -20.61 -3.81 4.56
N LYS A 118 -19.40 -3.29 4.41
CA LYS A 118 -18.77 -3.02 3.10
C LYS A 118 -18.32 -4.32 2.47
N LEU A 119 -18.37 -4.38 1.13
CA LEU A 119 -17.81 -5.50 0.37
C LEU A 119 -16.50 -5.07 -0.29
N LEU A 120 -15.52 -5.93 -0.25
CA LEU A 120 -14.27 -5.83 -1.00
C LEU A 120 -14.26 -6.92 -2.07
N VAL A 121 -14.01 -6.53 -3.31
CA VAL A 121 -13.85 -7.44 -4.46
C VAL A 121 -12.46 -7.24 -5.03
N ILE A 122 -11.60 -8.22 -4.86
CA ILE A 122 -10.24 -8.20 -5.41
C ILE A 122 -10.19 -9.16 -6.58
N ALA A 123 -9.80 -8.65 -7.74
CA ALA A 123 -9.63 -9.44 -8.95
C ALA A 123 -8.18 -9.46 -9.38
N ALA A 124 -7.68 -10.62 -9.79
CA ALA A 124 -6.32 -10.80 -10.31
C ALA A 124 -6.29 -11.82 -11.44
N PRO A 125 -5.44 -11.63 -12.48
CA PRO A 125 -5.26 -12.62 -13.54
C PRO A 125 -4.80 -13.97 -12.97
N SER A 126 -5.35 -15.06 -13.49
CA SER A 126 -4.94 -16.42 -13.06
C SER A 126 -3.46 -16.67 -13.34
N GLY A 127 -2.78 -17.24 -12.37
CA GLY A 127 -1.35 -17.57 -12.50
C GLY A 127 -0.39 -16.38 -12.34
N SER A 128 -0.90 -15.16 -12.14
CA SER A 128 -0.08 -13.99 -11.83
C SER A 128 0.52 -14.05 -10.41
N GLU A 129 1.62 -13.34 -10.19
CA GLU A 129 2.17 -13.14 -8.85
C GLU A 129 1.20 -12.35 -7.95
N ALA A 130 0.46 -11.41 -8.54
CA ALA A 130 -0.61 -10.68 -7.87
C ALA A 130 -1.70 -11.61 -7.31
N ALA A 131 -2.15 -12.60 -8.10
CA ALA A 131 -3.06 -13.64 -7.61
C ALA A 131 -2.42 -14.47 -6.47
N GLY A 132 -1.12 -14.73 -6.56
CA GLY A 132 -0.33 -15.36 -5.50
C GLY A 132 -0.30 -14.54 -4.21
N LEU A 133 -0.14 -13.22 -4.32
CA LEU A 133 -0.18 -12.30 -3.18
C LEU A 133 -1.53 -12.35 -2.47
N VAL A 134 -2.63 -12.25 -3.22
CA VAL A 134 -4.00 -12.33 -2.66
C VAL A 134 -4.19 -13.64 -1.89
N ARG A 135 -3.75 -14.78 -2.46
CA ARG A 135 -3.83 -16.08 -1.78
C ARG A 135 -3.01 -16.13 -0.49
N ARG A 136 -1.84 -15.53 -0.47
CA ARG A 136 -0.99 -15.49 0.75
C ARG A 136 -1.63 -14.64 1.85
N VAL A 137 -2.12 -13.45 1.50
CA VAL A 137 -2.77 -12.54 2.46
C VAL A 137 -3.98 -13.19 3.11
N PHE A 138 -4.80 -13.87 2.33
CA PHE A 138 -6.03 -14.50 2.84
C PHE A 138 -5.85 -15.99 3.20
N ALA A 139 -4.62 -16.51 3.14
CA ALA A 139 -4.30 -17.91 3.42
C ALA A 139 -5.22 -18.91 2.69
N CYS A 140 -5.56 -18.62 1.43
CA CYS A 140 -6.49 -19.42 0.64
C CYS A 140 -5.82 -20.06 -0.57
N GLY A 141 -6.27 -21.26 -0.96
CA GLY A 141 -5.80 -21.99 -2.13
C GLY A 141 -6.86 -22.11 -3.21
N THR A 142 -6.41 -22.18 -4.45
CA THR A 142 -7.28 -22.42 -5.63
C THR A 142 -7.08 -23.80 -6.24
N ASP A 143 -6.26 -24.64 -5.62
CA ASP A 143 -5.94 -25.97 -6.14
C ASP A 143 -7.19 -26.84 -6.25
N GLY A 144 -7.40 -27.41 -7.45
CA GLY A 144 -8.55 -28.24 -7.74
C GLY A 144 -9.89 -27.52 -7.81
N MET A 145 -9.93 -26.16 -7.84
CA MET A 145 -11.17 -25.41 -8.04
C MET A 145 -11.61 -25.49 -9.51
N ALA A 146 -12.90 -25.74 -9.71
CA ALA A 146 -13.53 -25.63 -11.02
C ALA A 146 -13.84 -24.16 -11.36
N GLU A 147 -13.96 -23.85 -12.65
CA GLU A 147 -14.45 -22.55 -13.10
C GLU A 147 -15.88 -22.33 -12.61
N GLY A 148 -16.15 -21.13 -12.09
CA GLY A 148 -17.43 -20.75 -11.50
C GLY A 148 -17.63 -21.22 -10.06
N GLU A 149 -16.79 -22.12 -9.54
CA GLU A 149 -16.86 -22.58 -8.15
C GLU A 149 -16.55 -21.44 -7.18
N VAL A 150 -17.36 -21.37 -6.11
CA VAL A 150 -17.14 -20.46 -4.99
C VAL A 150 -16.74 -21.30 -3.78
N ARG A 151 -15.60 -20.96 -3.18
CA ARG A 151 -15.08 -21.66 -2.00
C ARG A 151 -14.92 -20.70 -0.83
N PRO A 152 -15.41 -21.08 0.39
CA PRO A 152 -15.21 -20.24 1.56
C PRO A 152 -13.72 -20.13 1.91
N VAL A 153 -13.30 -18.93 2.32
CA VAL A 153 -11.97 -18.66 2.85
C VAL A 153 -12.06 -18.67 4.38
N GLN A 154 -11.28 -19.52 5.00
CA GLN A 154 -11.15 -19.50 6.47
C GLN A 154 -10.28 -18.31 6.86
N LEU A 155 -10.93 -17.26 7.37
CA LEU A 155 -10.24 -16.09 7.86
C LEU A 155 -9.29 -16.49 8.99
N SER A 156 -8.00 -16.18 8.82
CA SER A 156 -6.99 -16.54 9.79
C SER A 156 -7.18 -15.79 11.10
N ASN A 157 -7.09 -16.51 12.21
CA ASN A 157 -7.00 -15.96 13.55
C ASN A 157 -5.57 -15.54 13.91
N GLN A 158 -4.61 -15.76 13.00
CA GLN A 158 -3.25 -15.28 13.19
C GLN A 158 -3.24 -13.75 13.26
N LYS A 159 -2.40 -13.24 14.13
CA LYS A 159 -2.16 -11.81 14.25
C LYS A 159 -1.66 -11.32 12.89
N LEU A 160 -2.33 -10.31 12.33
CA LEU A 160 -1.82 -9.62 11.17
C LEU A 160 -0.58 -8.88 11.62
N ASP A 161 0.54 -9.20 11.02
CA ASP A 161 1.69 -8.34 11.11
C ASP A 161 1.43 -7.03 10.34
N LEU A 162 2.17 -6.02 10.71
CA LEU A 162 2.06 -4.68 10.11
C LEU A 162 2.16 -4.70 8.57
N PRO A 163 2.98 -5.55 7.92
CA PRO A 163 3.03 -5.63 6.46
C PRO A 163 1.75 -6.10 5.81
N LEU A 164 1.05 -7.08 6.39
CA LEU A 164 -0.23 -7.55 5.84
C LEU A 164 -1.31 -6.48 5.95
N LEU A 165 -1.32 -5.71 7.04
CA LEU A 165 -2.21 -4.57 7.19
C LEU A 165 -1.89 -3.47 6.17
N SER A 166 -0.61 -3.18 5.94
CA SER A 166 -0.17 -2.23 4.93
C SER A 166 -0.56 -2.66 3.52
N ILE A 167 -0.42 -3.95 3.18
CA ILE A 167 -0.88 -4.52 1.92
C ILE A 167 -2.40 -4.35 1.78
N LEU A 168 -3.17 -4.66 2.82
CA LEU A 168 -4.62 -4.49 2.81
C LEU A 168 -5.03 -3.03 2.59
N ALA A 169 -4.34 -2.09 3.21
CA ALA A 169 -4.60 -0.67 3.04
C ALA A 169 -4.15 -0.15 1.66
N ARG A 170 -2.93 -0.46 1.24
CA ARG A 170 -2.30 0.11 0.04
C ARG A 170 -2.74 -0.56 -1.26
N GLU A 171 -2.71 -1.89 -1.29
CA GLU A 171 -3.03 -2.64 -2.51
C GLU A 171 -4.54 -2.82 -2.69
N PHE A 172 -5.28 -2.91 -1.60
CA PHE A 172 -6.71 -3.18 -1.63
C PHE A 172 -7.58 -2.00 -1.19
N GLY A 173 -6.97 -0.85 -0.88
CA GLY A 173 -7.69 0.39 -0.56
C GLY A 173 -8.57 0.31 0.68
N LEU A 174 -8.28 -0.62 1.60
CA LEU A 174 -9.05 -0.77 2.83
C LEU A 174 -8.66 0.32 3.83
N THR A 175 -9.62 1.15 4.20
CA THR A 175 -9.49 2.02 5.37
C THR A 175 -9.65 1.18 6.63
N LEU A 176 -8.54 0.90 7.30
CA LEU A 176 -8.50 0.06 8.50
C LEU A 176 -8.74 0.86 9.79
N ASP A 177 -9.04 2.14 9.67
CA ASP A 177 -9.31 3.05 10.78
C ASP A 177 -10.83 3.17 11.02
N ASP A 178 -11.26 3.05 12.28
CA ASP A 178 -12.65 3.24 12.70
C ASP A 178 -13.05 4.74 12.82
N GLY A 179 -12.16 5.64 12.42
CA GLY A 179 -12.33 7.08 12.49
C GLY A 179 -11.90 7.68 13.85
N SER A 180 -11.97 6.94 14.94
CA SER A 180 -11.60 7.45 16.28
C SER A 180 -10.10 7.70 16.39
N GLU A 181 -9.32 6.83 15.82
CA GLU A 181 -7.86 6.93 15.80
C GLU A 181 -7.37 8.05 14.88
N CYS A 182 -8.04 8.24 13.74
CA CYS A 182 -7.82 9.36 12.85
C CYS A 182 -8.15 10.70 13.53
N GLU A 183 -9.24 10.77 14.30
CA GLU A 183 -9.59 11.95 15.09
C GLU A 183 -8.56 12.22 16.21
N ARG A 184 -8.11 11.17 16.91
CA ARG A 184 -7.06 11.27 17.94
C ARG A 184 -5.76 11.81 17.36
N ARG A 185 -5.27 11.22 16.26
CA ARG A 185 -4.07 11.71 15.56
C ARG A 185 -4.26 13.13 15.07
N GLY A 186 -5.44 13.44 14.61
CA GLY A 186 -5.81 14.77 14.21
C GLY A 186 -5.71 15.78 15.34
N SER A 187 -6.13 15.45 16.55
CA SER A 187 -6.01 16.33 17.73
C SER A 187 -4.54 16.55 18.12
N ILE A 188 -3.72 15.50 18.04
CA ILE A 188 -2.27 15.58 18.26
C ILE A 188 -1.61 16.53 17.23
N LEU A 189 -2.04 16.44 15.96
CA LEU A 189 -1.56 17.34 14.91
C LEU A 189 -2.00 18.78 15.13
N ASP A 190 -3.23 19.04 15.58
CA ASP A 190 -3.73 20.37 15.87
C ASP A 190 -2.96 21.02 17.05
N GLU A 191 -2.51 20.22 18.02
CA GLU A 191 -1.69 20.66 19.13
C GLU A 191 -0.24 20.96 18.70
N ALA A 192 0.35 20.06 17.90
CA ALA A 192 1.72 20.20 17.44
C ALA A 192 1.88 21.31 16.36
N PHE A 193 0.88 21.46 15.50
CA PHE A 193 0.87 22.42 14.39
C PHE A 193 -0.37 23.31 14.42
N PRO A 194 -0.48 24.19 15.41
CA PRO A 194 -1.70 24.99 15.63
C PRO A 194 -1.93 26.07 14.56
N SER A 195 -0.89 26.40 13.79
CA SER A 195 -1.02 27.42 12.73
C SER A 195 -1.61 26.80 11.47
N ALA A 196 -2.80 27.25 11.09
CA ALA A 196 -3.43 26.88 9.83
C ALA A 196 -2.62 27.30 8.58
N ASP A 197 -1.68 28.25 8.72
CA ASP A 197 -0.95 28.84 7.61
C ASP A 197 0.41 28.18 7.35
N HIS A 198 0.88 27.36 8.28
CA HIS A 198 2.17 26.69 8.17
C HIS A 198 2.02 25.18 8.35
N PHE A 199 2.14 24.47 7.23
CA PHE A 199 2.25 23.02 7.26
C PHE A 199 3.74 22.63 7.37
N PRO A 200 4.13 21.68 8.24
CA PRO A 200 5.52 21.29 8.38
C PRO A 200 6.12 20.77 7.06
N SER A 201 7.40 21.03 6.84
CA SER A 201 8.16 20.39 5.74
C SER A 201 8.17 18.86 5.92
N ALA A 202 8.49 18.11 4.87
CA ALA A 202 8.55 16.65 4.96
C ALA A 202 9.55 16.17 6.04
N PRO A 203 10.79 16.72 6.16
CA PRO A 203 11.70 16.34 7.24
C PRO A 203 11.17 16.65 8.65
N GLU A 204 10.50 17.80 8.83
CA GLU A 204 9.89 18.17 10.11
C GLU A 204 8.76 17.24 10.49
N PHE A 205 7.94 16.86 9.51
CA PHE A 205 6.83 15.94 9.75
C PHE A 205 7.32 14.53 10.09
N SER A 206 8.30 14.00 9.35
CA SER A 206 8.90 12.70 9.67
C SER A 206 9.59 12.70 11.03
N ARG A 207 10.23 13.81 11.43
CA ARG A 207 10.79 13.97 12.78
C ARG A 207 9.69 13.94 13.85
N PHE A 208 8.63 14.70 13.66
CA PHE A 208 7.48 14.71 14.56
C PHE A 208 6.89 13.29 14.73
N VAL A 209 6.72 12.55 13.63
CA VAL A 209 6.20 11.17 13.69
C VAL A 209 7.14 10.27 14.51
N ARG A 210 8.45 10.36 14.32
CA ARG A 210 9.42 9.61 15.14
C ARG A 210 9.31 9.94 16.62
N GLU A 211 9.10 11.21 16.97
CA GLU A 211 8.90 11.64 18.35
C GLU A 211 7.60 11.06 18.94
N GLN A 212 6.54 10.90 18.14
CA GLN A 212 5.30 10.27 18.57
C GLN A 212 5.42 8.76 18.77
N CYS A 213 6.24 8.07 17.96
CA CYS A 213 6.52 6.63 18.14
C CYS A 213 7.34 6.35 19.42
N GLY A 214 8.15 7.31 19.87
CA GLY A 214 8.90 7.24 21.14
C GLY A 214 9.82 6.02 21.24
N ALA A 215 9.92 5.49 22.47
CA ALA A 215 10.81 4.35 22.79
C ALA A 215 10.26 2.98 22.34
N ASP A 216 9.07 2.93 21.79
CA ASP A 216 8.44 1.67 21.35
C ASP A 216 9.09 1.09 20.10
N VAL A 217 9.95 1.89 19.41
CA VAL A 217 10.63 1.51 18.18
C VAL A 217 12.11 1.26 18.44
N ASP A 218 12.53 -0.01 18.37
CA ASP A 218 13.93 -0.41 18.56
C ASP A 218 14.75 -0.27 17.27
N LEU A 219 15.34 0.91 17.05
CA LEU A 219 16.16 1.22 15.87
C LEU A 219 17.47 0.42 15.81
N LEU A 220 17.97 0.00 16.97
CA LEU A 220 19.27 -0.66 17.08
C LEU A 220 19.17 -2.18 16.99
N GLY A 221 18.20 -2.78 17.66
CA GLY A 221 18.02 -4.23 17.66
C GLY A 221 17.21 -4.74 16.46
N HIS A 222 16.21 -3.97 16.04
CA HIS A 222 15.23 -4.39 15.02
C HIS A 222 14.98 -3.31 13.96
N PRO A 223 16.01 -2.94 13.14
CA PRO A 223 15.88 -1.83 12.19
C PRO A 223 14.86 -2.08 11.08
N ASP A 224 14.60 -3.31 10.70
CA ASP A 224 13.58 -3.67 9.70
C ASP A 224 12.17 -3.34 10.20
N GLU A 225 11.84 -3.80 11.39
CA GLU A 225 10.54 -3.56 12.04
C GLU A 225 10.38 -2.09 12.39
N ALA A 226 11.47 -1.45 12.82
CA ALA A 226 11.50 -0.03 13.11
C ALA A 226 11.18 0.81 11.88
N LEU A 227 11.81 0.53 10.73
CA LEU A 227 11.55 1.24 9.48
C LEU A 227 10.09 1.12 9.05
N VAL A 228 9.54 -0.09 9.14
CA VAL A 228 8.14 -0.37 8.80
C VAL A 228 7.20 0.40 9.73
N ALA A 229 7.41 0.33 11.03
CA ALA A 229 6.57 0.99 12.02
C ALA A 229 6.55 2.52 11.85
N LEU A 230 7.72 3.13 11.60
CA LEU A 230 7.85 4.55 11.37
C LEU A 230 7.12 4.99 10.09
N GLN A 231 7.30 4.23 9.00
CA GLN A 231 6.64 4.52 7.74
C GLN A 231 5.12 4.42 7.85
N GLU A 232 4.61 3.38 8.50
CA GLU A 232 3.17 3.21 8.68
C GLU A 232 2.55 4.26 9.58
N GLU A 233 3.24 4.68 10.63
CA GLU A 233 2.72 5.72 11.50
C GLU A 233 2.70 7.08 10.77
N GLU A 234 3.70 7.37 9.91
CA GLU A 234 3.68 8.55 9.07
C GLU A 234 2.52 8.52 8.06
N GLU A 235 2.21 7.37 7.48
CA GLU A 235 1.05 7.20 6.59
C GLU A 235 -0.26 7.46 7.35
N ARG A 236 -0.38 6.96 8.59
CA ARG A 236 -1.56 7.20 9.45
C ARG A 236 -1.73 8.66 9.83
N PHE A 237 -0.65 9.35 10.19
CA PHE A 237 -0.68 10.79 10.45
C PHE A 237 -0.98 11.58 9.18
N SER A 238 -0.45 11.17 8.04
CA SER A 238 -0.73 11.78 6.73
C SER A 238 -2.21 11.66 6.36
N ALA A 239 -2.83 10.50 6.58
CA ALA A 239 -4.28 10.31 6.40
C ALA A 239 -5.11 11.20 7.34
N ALA A 240 -4.68 11.43 8.57
CA ALA A 240 -5.36 12.30 9.52
C ALA A 240 -5.26 13.79 9.16
N ILE A 241 -4.19 14.18 8.45
CA ILE A 241 -3.96 15.57 8.05
C ILE A 241 -4.66 15.96 6.75
N GLU A 242 -4.89 15.01 5.86
CA GLU A 242 -5.51 15.24 4.55
C GLU A 242 -6.83 16.04 4.60
N PRO A 243 -7.83 15.67 5.43
CA PRO A 243 -9.09 16.42 5.52
C PRO A 243 -8.90 17.84 6.04
N ARG A 244 -7.83 18.10 6.82
CA ARG A 244 -7.49 19.42 7.37
C ARG A 244 -6.93 20.33 6.29
N LEU A 245 -5.98 19.82 5.52
CA LEU A 245 -5.39 20.55 4.41
C LEU A 245 -6.43 20.90 3.35
N LEU A 246 -7.29 19.94 3.01
CA LEU A 246 -8.36 20.19 2.05
C LEU A 246 -9.32 21.27 2.55
N ARG A 247 -9.77 21.19 3.84
CA ARG A 247 -10.61 22.24 4.45
C ARG A 247 -9.93 23.60 4.43
N GLN A 248 -8.63 23.64 4.68
CA GLN A 248 -7.85 24.88 4.64
C GLN A 248 -7.75 25.45 3.23
N ALA A 249 -7.43 24.62 2.24
CA ALA A 249 -7.35 25.03 0.83
C ALA A 249 -8.68 25.61 0.35
N LEU A 250 -9.79 24.93 0.69
CA LEU A 250 -11.13 25.39 0.37
C LEU A 250 -11.48 26.71 1.10
N ARG A 251 -11.15 26.84 2.40
CA ARG A 251 -11.36 28.09 3.14
C ARG A 251 -10.60 29.27 2.54
N ARG A 252 -9.36 29.08 2.10
CA ARG A 252 -8.57 30.14 1.44
C ARG A 252 -9.20 30.56 0.12
N LYS A 253 -9.64 29.58 -0.68
CA LYS A 253 -10.21 29.84 -2.01
C LYS A 253 -11.57 30.51 -1.93
N PHE A 254 -12.37 30.21 -0.90
CA PHE A 254 -13.72 30.74 -0.67
C PHE A 254 -13.83 31.71 0.52
N ALA A 255 -12.75 32.39 0.87
CA ALA A 255 -12.68 33.26 2.06
C ALA A 255 -13.71 34.41 2.11
N GLY A 256 -14.36 34.73 1.00
CA GLY A 256 -15.43 35.75 0.91
C GLY A 256 -16.85 35.19 0.97
N GLU A 257 -17.05 33.90 0.96
CA GLU A 257 -18.39 33.29 0.94
C GLU A 257 -18.78 32.75 2.30
N ARG A 258 -19.94 33.23 2.81
CA ARG A 258 -20.42 32.89 4.17
C ARG A 258 -20.82 31.43 4.36
N SER A 259 -21.16 30.72 3.29
CA SER A 259 -21.37 29.25 3.28
C SER A 259 -21.34 28.71 1.85
N LEU A 260 -20.62 27.61 1.63
CA LEU A 260 -20.73 26.80 0.43
C LEU A 260 -22.04 26.00 0.48
N GLN A 261 -23.04 26.39 -0.31
CA GLN A 261 -24.28 25.64 -0.46
C GLN A 261 -24.19 24.83 -1.76
N LEU A 262 -23.97 23.50 -1.63
CA LEU A 262 -23.82 22.57 -2.77
C LEU A 262 -24.90 22.73 -3.84
N GLU A 263 -26.16 22.97 -3.40
CA GLU A 263 -27.32 23.14 -4.30
C GLU A 263 -27.28 24.42 -5.15
N LYS A 264 -26.45 25.39 -4.77
CA LYS A 264 -26.36 26.71 -5.44
C LYS A 264 -25.00 26.96 -6.06
N MET A 265 -24.12 25.94 -6.10
CA MET A 265 -22.79 26.09 -6.65
C MET A 265 -22.82 26.26 -8.16
N THR A 266 -22.02 27.18 -8.64
CA THR A 266 -21.77 27.40 -10.07
C THR A 266 -20.71 26.45 -10.60
N ALA A 267 -20.66 26.23 -11.91
CA ALA A 267 -19.68 25.34 -12.52
C ALA A 267 -18.23 25.71 -12.18
N TRP A 268 -17.90 27.00 -12.16
CA TRP A 268 -16.55 27.47 -11.80
C TRP A 268 -16.18 27.21 -10.32
N GLN A 269 -17.14 27.19 -9.40
CA GLN A 269 -16.91 26.82 -7.99
C GLN A 269 -16.62 25.32 -7.87
N PHE A 270 -17.23 24.47 -8.69
CA PHE A 270 -16.87 23.05 -8.79
C PHE A 270 -15.46 22.85 -9.32
N ASP A 271 -15.07 23.58 -10.39
CA ASP A 271 -13.71 23.52 -10.93
C ASP A 271 -12.67 23.97 -9.91
N ASP A 272 -12.97 25.00 -9.12
CA ASP A 272 -12.14 25.47 -8.02
C ASP A 272 -11.97 24.44 -6.90
N ILE A 273 -13.02 23.70 -6.56
CA ILE A 273 -12.94 22.60 -5.58
C ILE A 273 -12.09 21.46 -6.14
N LEU A 274 -12.31 21.06 -7.38
CA LEU A 274 -11.54 20.01 -8.04
C LEU A 274 -10.04 20.36 -8.11
N GLU A 275 -9.72 21.59 -8.46
CA GLU A 275 -8.35 22.08 -8.50
C GLU A 275 -7.70 22.07 -7.11
N ALA A 276 -8.38 22.60 -6.09
CA ALA A 276 -7.89 22.61 -4.71
C ALA A 276 -7.69 21.17 -4.18
N THR A 277 -8.61 20.27 -4.49
CA THR A 277 -8.54 18.86 -4.10
C THR A 277 -7.36 18.18 -4.79
N SER A 278 -7.25 18.30 -6.12
CA SER A 278 -6.16 17.70 -6.89
C SER A 278 -4.78 18.21 -6.46
N SER A 279 -4.66 19.51 -6.22
CA SER A 279 -3.42 20.13 -5.75
C SER A 279 -3.04 19.61 -4.35
N THR A 280 -4.01 19.53 -3.44
CA THR A 280 -3.78 19.01 -2.07
C THR A 280 -3.36 17.55 -2.11
N LEU A 281 -4.05 16.70 -2.87
CA LEU A 281 -3.74 15.28 -3.02
C LEU A 281 -2.37 15.07 -3.68
N SER A 282 -2.03 15.86 -4.70
CA SER A 282 -0.69 15.80 -5.32
C SER A 282 0.41 16.15 -4.33
N SER A 283 0.23 17.20 -3.53
CA SER A 283 1.19 17.60 -2.50
C SER A 283 1.38 16.51 -1.44
N LEU A 284 0.29 15.86 -1.02
CA LEU A 284 0.34 14.76 -0.06
C LEU A 284 1.04 13.53 -0.63
N LYS A 285 0.76 13.16 -1.89
CA LYS A 285 1.45 12.05 -2.57
C LYS A 285 2.96 12.29 -2.69
N THR A 286 3.38 13.49 -3.02
CA THR A 286 4.80 13.86 -3.08
C THR A 286 5.43 13.69 -1.70
N ARG A 287 4.80 14.16 -0.64
CA ARG A 287 5.29 14.04 0.75
C ARG A 287 5.38 12.60 1.23
N SER A 288 4.35 11.80 0.99
CA SER A 288 4.35 10.37 1.34
C SER A 288 5.51 9.62 0.66
N GLY A 289 5.89 10.02 -0.56
CA GLY A 289 7.07 9.49 -1.23
C GLY A 289 8.40 9.87 -0.58
N CYS A 290 8.44 10.98 0.17
CA CYS A 290 9.65 11.46 0.86
C CYS A 290 9.83 10.89 2.28
N ALA A 291 8.81 10.27 2.87
CA ALA A 291 8.85 9.74 4.23
C ALA A 291 9.92 8.66 4.41
N LEU A 292 9.91 7.66 3.55
CA LEU A 292 10.84 6.53 3.62
C LEU A 292 12.32 6.96 3.65
N PRO A 293 12.81 7.85 2.76
CA PRO A 293 14.17 8.35 2.84
C PRO A 293 14.55 8.98 4.19
N HIS A 294 13.63 9.76 4.79
CA HIS A 294 13.91 10.42 6.08
C HIS A 294 14.00 9.43 7.24
N HIS A 295 13.21 8.37 7.22
CA HIS A 295 13.33 7.30 8.22
C HIS A 295 14.60 6.46 8.01
N VAL A 296 14.92 6.16 6.75
CA VAL A 296 16.19 5.48 6.40
C VAL A 296 17.39 6.28 6.86
N ALA A 297 17.45 7.58 6.56
CA ALA A 297 18.51 8.47 7.00
C ALA A 297 18.68 8.45 8.52
N HIS A 298 17.57 8.52 9.25
CA HIS A 298 17.60 8.48 10.70
C HIS A 298 18.14 7.14 11.24
N ILE A 299 17.66 6.01 10.74
CA ILE A 299 18.13 4.69 11.19
C ILE A 299 19.60 4.49 10.84
N LEU A 300 20.04 4.86 9.64
CA LEU A 300 21.44 4.80 9.24
C LEU A 300 22.34 5.63 10.18
N SER A 301 21.91 6.84 10.55
CA SER A 301 22.63 7.71 11.49
C SER A 301 22.73 7.07 12.88
N GLU A 302 21.64 6.55 13.43
CA GLU A 302 21.60 5.89 14.73
C GLU A 302 22.48 4.62 14.77
N ARG A 303 22.54 3.91 13.66
CA ARG A 303 23.41 2.73 13.49
C ARG A 303 24.87 3.08 13.21
N GLY A 304 25.21 4.37 13.07
CA GLY A 304 26.57 4.83 12.83
C GLY A 304 27.09 4.59 11.41
N VAL A 305 26.20 4.41 10.44
CA VAL A 305 26.54 4.35 9.00
C VAL A 305 26.88 5.74 8.52
N SER A 306 28.03 5.90 7.88
CA SER A 306 28.43 7.16 7.23
C SER A 306 27.82 7.21 5.82
N TYR A 307 27.15 8.32 5.49
CA TYR A 307 26.56 8.54 4.17
C TYR A 307 26.49 10.02 3.80
N THR A 308 26.33 10.29 2.52
CA THR A 308 25.99 11.61 1.98
C THR A 308 24.66 11.48 1.25
N GLU A 309 23.71 12.36 1.57
CA GLU A 309 22.42 12.39 0.87
C GLU A 309 22.61 13.01 -0.52
N ARG A 310 22.01 12.38 -1.53
CA ARG A 310 21.95 12.88 -2.90
C ARG A 310 20.51 13.12 -3.30
N GLY A 311 20.21 14.32 -3.74
CA GLY A 311 18.88 14.78 -4.13
C GLY A 311 18.25 15.66 -3.07
N ASP A 312 17.52 16.67 -3.53
CA ASP A 312 16.70 17.51 -2.65
C ASP A 312 15.40 16.78 -2.36
N ALA A 313 15.01 16.72 -1.09
CA ALA A 313 13.75 16.07 -0.68
C ALA A 313 12.51 16.76 -1.26
N ASP A 314 12.65 17.98 -1.77
CA ASP A 314 11.62 18.76 -2.44
C ASP A 314 11.58 18.57 -3.97
N ASP A 315 12.63 18.01 -4.58
CA ASP A 315 12.62 17.62 -5.99
C ASP A 315 12.04 16.22 -6.14
N ALA A 316 11.23 16.00 -7.16
CA ALA A 316 10.58 14.71 -7.48
C ALA A 316 11.57 13.58 -7.86
N GLN A 317 12.84 13.74 -7.51
CA GLN A 317 13.90 12.76 -7.73
C GLN A 317 13.99 11.80 -6.54
N PRO A 318 14.27 10.52 -6.78
CA PRO A 318 14.39 9.54 -5.71
C PRO A 318 15.56 9.92 -4.81
N ALA A 319 15.30 10.08 -3.53
CA ALA A 319 16.34 10.29 -2.54
C ALA A 319 17.28 9.08 -2.51
N GLY A 320 18.57 9.35 -2.54
CA GLY A 320 19.60 8.33 -2.53
C GLY A 320 20.70 8.67 -1.53
N PHE A 321 21.41 7.63 -1.10
CA PHE A 321 22.48 7.71 -0.12
C PHE A 321 23.77 7.18 -0.74
N ILE A 322 24.77 8.04 -0.85
CA ILE A 322 26.13 7.61 -1.20
C ILE A 322 26.80 7.15 0.09
N LEU A 323 27.15 5.87 0.12
CA LEU A 323 27.76 5.20 1.26
C LEU A 323 29.26 5.21 1.05
N SER A 324 29.88 6.33 1.35
CA SER A 324 31.33 6.53 1.27
C SER A 324 31.91 6.86 2.64
N VAL A 325 33.22 6.84 2.78
CA VAL A 325 33.90 7.04 4.06
C VAL A 325 34.57 8.40 4.19
N ALA A 326 34.62 9.21 3.13
CA ALA A 326 35.41 10.45 3.13
C ALA A 326 34.62 11.67 2.67
N ASP A 327 34.41 12.60 3.58
CA ASP A 327 34.15 14.00 3.24
C ASP A 327 35.43 14.61 2.58
N GLY A 328 35.32 14.98 1.32
CA GLY A 328 36.25 15.95 0.72
C GLY A 328 37.28 15.42 -0.28
N MET A 329 37.13 14.24 -0.87
CA MET A 329 37.94 13.80 -2.01
C MET A 329 37.17 13.93 -3.34
N SER A 330 37.90 14.22 -4.41
CA SER A 330 37.36 14.45 -5.76
C SER A 330 36.70 13.20 -6.33
N GLU A 331 35.57 13.38 -7.06
CA GLU A 331 34.77 12.35 -7.74
C GLU A 331 35.58 11.38 -8.65
N ALA A 332 36.82 11.67 -8.95
CA ALA A 332 37.62 10.89 -9.91
C ALA A 332 38.36 9.68 -9.33
N ASP A 333 38.45 9.50 -8.00
CA ASP A 333 39.36 8.54 -7.36
C ASP A 333 38.67 7.40 -6.55
N HIS A 334 37.34 7.20 -6.63
CA HIS A 334 36.63 6.26 -5.76
C HIS A 334 36.00 5.02 -6.42
N PRO A 335 36.76 3.92 -6.59
CA PRO A 335 36.19 2.62 -7.01
C PRO A 335 35.34 1.91 -5.91
N ALA A 336 35.23 2.48 -4.72
CA ALA A 336 34.63 1.85 -3.55
C ALA A 336 33.30 2.43 -3.10
N GLU A 337 32.67 3.32 -3.87
CA GLU A 337 31.39 3.89 -3.50
C GLU A 337 30.25 2.86 -3.68
N ARG A 338 29.32 2.87 -2.73
CA ARG A 338 28.07 2.15 -2.79
C ARG A 338 26.91 3.14 -2.78
N PHE A 339 25.84 2.84 -3.44
CA PHE A 339 24.67 3.70 -3.51
C PHE A 339 23.42 2.96 -3.06
N LEU A 340 22.65 3.56 -2.15
CA LEU A 340 21.33 3.12 -1.76
C LEU A 340 20.29 4.09 -2.31
N ALA A 341 19.43 3.62 -3.20
CA ALA A 341 18.19 4.29 -3.53
C ALA A 341 17.06 3.81 -2.60
N SER A 342 16.16 4.71 -2.23
CA SER A 342 15.03 4.39 -1.36
C SER A 342 13.73 4.85 -2.02
N LYS A 343 12.82 3.91 -2.27
CA LYS A 343 11.54 4.17 -2.95
C LYS A 343 10.44 3.27 -2.38
N PRO A 344 9.37 3.84 -1.79
CA PRO A 344 8.33 3.01 -1.15
C PRO A 344 7.62 2.09 -2.14
N GLU A 345 7.36 2.55 -3.36
CA GLU A 345 6.69 1.79 -4.43
C GLU A 345 7.44 1.90 -5.75
N LEU A 346 7.50 0.82 -6.52
CA LEU A 346 8.16 0.76 -7.83
C LEU A 346 7.15 0.83 -8.98
N LYS A 347 6.29 1.87 -9.00
CA LYS A 347 5.32 2.08 -10.10
C LYS A 347 5.96 2.44 -11.43
N ASP A 348 7.14 3.05 -11.38
CA ASP A 348 7.93 3.44 -12.54
C ASP A 348 9.09 2.47 -12.78
N ASP A 349 9.72 2.62 -13.95
CA ASP A 349 10.93 1.86 -14.25
C ASP A 349 12.02 2.16 -13.21
N TRP A 350 12.40 1.15 -12.45
CA TRP A 350 13.44 1.22 -11.43
C TRP A 350 14.80 1.70 -12.00
N ARG A 351 15.05 1.49 -13.32
CA ARG A 351 16.27 1.91 -13.99
C ARG A 351 16.47 3.43 -13.95
N LYS A 352 15.36 4.19 -13.96
CA LYS A 352 15.41 5.65 -13.89
C LYS A 352 16.07 6.17 -12.62
N VAL A 353 15.96 5.40 -11.53
CA VAL A 353 16.56 5.77 -10.24
C VAL A 353 18.10 5.78 -10.30
N PHE A 354 18.68 5.06 -11.25
CA PHE A 354 20.13 4.88 -11.37
C PHE A 354 20.75 5.54 -12.60
N THR A 355 20.00 6.37 -13.33
CA THR A 355 20.46 6.98 -14.58
C THR A 355 21.68 7.89 -14.37
N ASP A 356 21.72 8.64 -13.26
CA ASP A 356 22.77 9.62 -12.97
C ASP A 356 23.94 9.06 -12.13
N ILE A 357 23.96 7.75 -11.90
CA ILE A 357 24.95 7.07 -11.03
C ILE A 357 25.49 5.79 -11.69
N GLU A 358 25.73 5.85 -12.98
CA GLU A 358 26.25 4.70 -13.75
C GLU A 358 27.62 4.23 -13.27
N ASP A 359 28.47 5.15 -12.79
CA ASP A 359 29.85 4.90 -12.35
C ASP A 359 29.95 4.07 -11.05
N ILE A 360 28.89 4.06 -10.23
CA ILE A 360 28.89 3.31 -8.98
C ILE A 360 28.61 1.82 -9.25
N ARG A 361 29.53 0.96 -8.83
CA ARG A 361 29.50 -0.48 -9.12
C ARG A 361 28.47 -1.25 -8.29
N VAL A 362 28.28 -0.87 -7.02
CA VAL A 362 27.39 -1.57 -6.09
C VAL A 362 26.20 -0.68 -5.79
N LYS A 363 25.02 -1.10 -6.26
CA LYS A 363 23.77 -0.36 -6.15
C LYS A 363 22.77 -1.17 -5.35
N TYR A 364 22.09 -0.51 -4.44
CA TYR A 364 21.00 -1.08 -3.66
C TYR A 364 19.71 -0.31 -3.92
N LEU A 365 18.61 -1.02 -3.93
CA LEU A 365 17.28 -0.44 -4.03
C LEU A 365 16.46 -0.90 -2.83
N LEU A 366 16.21 0.00 -1.89
CA LEU A 366 15.32 -0.24 -0.76
C LEU A 366 13.88 0.11 -1.15
N THR A 367 12.98 -0.84 -0.92
CA THR A 367 11.56 -0.65 -1.20
C THR A 367 10.69 -1.38 -0.18
N LEU A 368 9.45 -0.89 -0.05
CA LEU A 368 8.37 -1.55 0.69
C LEU A 368 7.38 -2.24 -0.27
N ASP A 369 7.67 -2.24 -1.56
CA ASP A 369 6.86 -2.94 -2.56
C ASP A 369 7.06 -4.46 -2.40
N CYS A 370 5.96 -5.19 -2.23
CA CYS A 370 5.96 -6.65 -2.06
C CYS A 370 5.59 -7.41 -3.34
N SER A 371 5.45 -6.70 -4.46
CA SER A 371 4.91 -7.22 -5.72
C SER A 371 5.94 -7.24 -6.86
N ILE A 372 7.23 -7.20 -6.54
CA ILE A 372 8.29 -7.26 -7.55
C ILE A 372 8.34 -8.67 -8.13
N SER A 373 8.24 -8.76 -9.45
CA SER A 373 8.25 -10.02 -10.17
C SER A 373 9.65 -10.67 -10.21
N GLU A 374 9.70 -11.98 -10.40
CA GLU A 374 10.95 -12.71 -10.57
C GLU A 374 11.76 -12.16 -11.76
N ALA A 375 11.10 -11.85 -12.88
CA ALA A 375 11.73 -11.25 -14.05
C ALA A 375 12.36 -9.88 -13.73
N SER A 376 11.65 -9.03 -12.98
CA SER A 376 12.19 -7.72 -12.53
C SER A 376 13.40 -7.88 -11.63
N LEU A 377 13.37 -8.88 -10.72
CA LEU A 377 14.50 -9.16 -9.83
C LEU A 377 15.71 -9.70 -10.59
N GLU A 378 15.49 -10.51 -11.63
CA GLU A 378 16.55 -10.96 -12.53
C GLU A 378 17.20 -9.81 -13.29
N ASP A 379 16.39 -8.92 -13.84
CA ASP A 379 16.83 -7.71 -14.53
C ASP A 379 17.66 -6.79 -13.60
N MET A 380 17.21 -6.60 -12.35
CA MET A 380 17.95 -5.81 -11.34
C MET A 380 19.32 -6.47 -11.06
N THR A 381 19.31 -7.77 -10.83
CA THR A 381 20.55 -8.53 -10.57
C THR A 381 21.53 -8.43 -11.74
N ALA A 382 21.05 -8.57 -12.98
CA ALA A 382 21.85 -8.44 -14.19
C ALA A 382 22.43 -7.02 -14.36
N ALA A 383 21.75 -6.01 -13.87
CA ALA A 383 22.19 -4.61 -13.85
C ALA A 383 23.08 -4.25 -12.63
N GLY A 384 23.43 -5.22 -11.79
CA GLY A 384 24.24 -4.99 -10.59
C GLY A 384 23.48 -4.29 -9.44
N VAL A 385 22.16 -4.29 -9.48
CA VAL A 385 21.31 -3.73 -8.43
C VAL A 385 20.84 -4.86 -7.49
N ARG A 386 21.03 -4.65 -6.20
CA ARG A 386 20.61 -5.57 -5.14
C ARG A 386 19.35 -5.02 -4.47
N LEU A 387 18.31 -5.84 -4.42
CA LEU A 387 17.04 -5.47 -3.81
C LEU A 387 17.14 -5.61 -2.28
N VAL A 388 16.78 -4.54 -1.59
CA VAL A 388 16.67 -4.48 -0.11
C VAL A 388 15.20 -4.34 0.25
N VAL A 389 14.71 -5.25 1.07
CA VAL A 389 13.31 -5.21 1.54
C VAL A 389 13.30 -5.52 3.04
N PRO A 390 12.67 -4.71 3.88
CA PRO A 390 12.56 -5.01 5.31
C PRO A 390 12.00 -6.41 5.55
N GLN A 391 12.53 -7.09 6.58
CA GLN A 391 12.21 -8.49 6.87
C GLN A 391 10.71 -8.80 6.91
N PRO A 392 9.83 -7.96 7.49
CA PRO A 392 8.39 -8.18 7.47
C PRO A 392 7.81 -8.25 6.04
N TYR A 393 8.24 -7.37 5.14
CA TYR A 393 7.80 -7.37 3.74
C TYR A 393 8.47 -8.49 2.91
N ARG A 394 9.74 -8.82 3.21
CA ARG A 394 10.44 -9.91 2.54
C ARG A 394 9.73 -11.27 2.74
N GLN A 395 9.12 -11.49 3.89
CA GLN A 395 8.35 -12.71 4.18
C GLN A 395 7.15 -12.91 3.27
N THR A 396 6.62 -11.84 2.65
CA THR A 396 5.49 -11.93 1.72
C THR A 396 5.88 -12.46 0.35
N TYR A 397 7.17 -12.45 0.00
CA TYR A 397 7.68 -12.99 -1.26
C TYR A 397 7.73 -14.52 -1.26
N PRO A 398 7.65 -15.17 -2.43
CA PRO A 398 7.92 -16.60 -2.56
C PRO A 398 9.30 -16.99 -2.01
N ALA A 399 9.43 -18.16 -1.39
CA ALA A 399 10.68 -18.61 -0.77
C ALA A 399 11.90 -18.64 -1.72
N SER A 400 11.67 -18.84 -3.02
CA SER A 400 12.71 -18.76 -4.06
C SER A 400 13.30 -17.35 -4.20
N LEU A 401 12.46 -16.32 -4.12
CA LEU A 401 12.85 -14.92 -4.24
C LEU A 401 13.45 -14.38 -2.95
N GLN A 402 12.95 -14.80 -1.78
CA GLN A 402 13.48 -14.37 -0.48
C GLN A 402 14.99 -14.58 -0.34
N ARG A 403 15.56 -15.62 -0.95
CA ARG A 403 17.01 -15.90 -0.92
C ARG A 403 17.85 -14.89 -1.70
N ARG A 404 17.24 -14.16 -2.61
CA ARG A 404 17.88 -13.18 -3.51
C ARG A 404 17.69 -11.74 -3.02
N ILE A 405 16.79 -11.55 -2.04
CA ILE A 405 16.44 -10.26 -1.45
C ILE A 405 17.16 -10.17 -0.10
N ILE A 406 17.86 -9.09 0.15
CA ILE A 406 18.49 -8.83 1.45
C ILE A 406 17.56 -8.02 2.34
N THR A 407 17.66 -8.21 3.66
CA THR A 407 16.91 -7.41 4.63
C THR A 407 17.57 -6.04 4.81
N PHE A 408 16.85 -5.09 5.39
CA PHE A 408 17.44 -3.79 5.70
C PHE A 408 18.50 -3.92 6.81
N ALA A 409 18.30 -4.81 7.78
CA ALA A 409 19.29 -5.15 8.80
C ALA A 409 20.58 -5.73 8.17
N ASP A 410 20.45 -6.75 7.30
CA ASP A 410 21.61 -7.35 6.62
C ASP A 410 22.36 -6.31 5.77
N PHE A 411 21.62 -5.42 5.09
CA PHE A 411 22.21 -4.33 4.33
C PHE A 411 23.05 -3.40 5.24
N ILE A 412 22.50 -2.99 6.39
CA ILE A 412 23.23 -2.13 7.36
C ILE A 412 24.53 -2.81 7.82
N GLU A 413 24.46 -4.09 8.21
CA GLU A 413 25.64 -4.83 8.65
C GLU A 413 26.70 -4.93 7.54
N GLU A 414 26.29 -5.21 6.30
CA GLU A 414 27.18 -5.26 5.14
C GLU A 414 27.86 -3.93 4.87
N VAL A 415 27.15 -2.81 5.03
CA VAL A 415 27.70 -1.47 4.84
C VAL A 415 28.66 -1.12 5.99
N LEU A 416 28.30 -1.43 7.22
CA LEU A 416 29.20 -1.21 8.37
C LEU A 416 30.50 -2.03 8.26
N GLU A 417 30.42 -3.27 7.81
CA GLU A 417 31.60 -4.09 7.55
C GLU A 417 32.47 -3.52 6.43
N PHE A 418 31.84 -3.08 5.34
CA PHE A 418 32.51 -2.37 4.25
C PHE A 418 33.26 -1.13 4.75
N GLN A 419 32.60 -0.27 5.55
CA GLN A 419 33.19 0.95 6.08
C GLN A 419 34.32 0.70 7.10
N LYS A 420 34.26 -0.42 7.85
CA LYS A 420 35.34 -0.84 8.77
C LYS A 420 36.60 -1.28 8.05
N ASN A 421 36.44 -1.91 6.88
CA ASN A 421 37.55 -2.50 6.12
C ASN A 421 38.27 -1.50 5.21
N LEU A 422 37.84 -0.24 5.19
CA LEU A 422 38.53 0.81 4.45
C LEU A 422 39.81 1.26 5.16
N PRO A 423 40.89 1.60 4.42
CA PRO A 423 42.17 2.06 5.00
C PRO A 423 42.00 3.26 5.93
N ASP A 424 42.77 3.31 7.02
CA ASP A 424 42.69 4.41 8.02
C ASP A 424 42.97 5.83 7.43
N ALA A 425 43.56 5.92 6.25
CA ALA A 425 43.76 7.19 5.55
C ALA A 425 42.44 7.88 5.16
N ASP A 426 41.37 7.09 5.05
CA ASP A 426 40.03 7.53 4.62
C ASP A 426 39.08 7.71 5.84
N ARG A 427 39.55 7.47 7.06
CA ARG A 427 38.79 7.70 8.29
C ARG A 427 39.09 9.07 8.87
N ARG A 428 38.20 10.05 8.71
CA ARG A 428 38.29 11.27 9.51
C ARG A 428 37.56 11.10 10.85
N PRO A 429 38.09 11.67 11.95
CA PRO A 429 37.37 11.67 13.25
C PRO A 429 36.10 12.52 13.12
N ARG A 430 35.05 12.05 13.84
CA ARG A 430 33.76 12.71 14.00
C ARG A 430 33.84 14.13 14.52
#